data_8ab726f1611a804a85932aadae752d9d
#
_entry.id   8ab726f1611a804a85932aadae752d9d
#
_cell.length_a   1.000
_cell.length_b   1.000
_cell.length_c   1.000
_cell.angle_alpha   90.00
_cell.angle_beta   90.00
_cell.angle_gamma   90.00
#
_symmetry.space_group_name_H-M   'P 1'
#
loop_
_entity.id
_entity.type
_entity.pdbx_description
1 polymer ?
#
loop_
_entity_poly.entity_id
_entity_poly.type
_entity_poly.pdbx_seq_one_letter_code
_entity_poly.pdbx_strand_id
1 'polypeptide(L)'
;DWGKLYASSSFYDPVKRRRIMMGYVGEVDSXQADVAKGWASIQSVPRTVALDEKTRTNLLLWPVEEIETLRLNATELSDITIETGSVFHVPLRQADQLDIEASFRLDASAITALNXADIGYNCSSSGGAASRGGLGPFGLIVLASXDRCGEQTGG
;
A
#
# COMPACT_ATOMS: atom_id res chain seq x y z
N ASP A 1 4.68 7.17 -2.04
CA ASP A 1 3.74 6.28 -2.75
C ASP A 1 4.47 5.29 -3.62
N TRP A 2 3.93 4.08 -3.63
CA TRP A 2 4.38 3.06 -4.55
C TRP A 2 3.47 3.10 -5.76
N GLY A 3 3.97 3.52 -6.88
CA GLY A 3 3.19 3.64 -8.08
C GLY A 3 3.40 4.98 -8.75
N LYS A 4 2.57 5.29 -9.72
CA LYS A 4 2.73 6.47 -10.56
C LYS A 4 1.83 7.60 -10.08
N LEU A 5 2.03 8.07 -8.86
CA LEU A 5 1.33 9.29 -8.42
C LEU A 5 1.83 10.48 -9.24
N TYR A 6 0.94 11.21 -9.87
CA TYR A 6 1.30 12.24 -10.83
C TYR A 6 0.34 13.42 -10.75
N ALA A 7 0.80 14.53 -11.27
CA ALA A 7 0.03 15.76 -11.40
C ALA A 7 -0.66 16.16 -10.10
N SER A 8 0.10 16.11 -9.01
CA SER A 8 -0.45 16.48 -7.71
C SER A 8 -0.68 17.99 -7.65
N SER A 9 -1.77 18.35 -6.99
CA SER A 9 -2.11 19.73 -6.68
C SER A 9 -2.39 19.84 -5.19
N SER A 10 -2.20 21.02 -4.63
CA SER A 10 -2.41 21.17 -3.20
C SER A 10 -3.08 22.52 -2.90
N PHE A 11 -3.78 22.55 -1.78
CA PHE A 11 -4.39 23.79 -1.28
C PHE A 11 -4.23 23.85 0.23
N TYR A 12 -4.40 25.05 0.77
CA TYR A 12 -4.29 25.27 2.21
C TYR A 12 -5.67 25.36 2.83
N ASP A 13 -5.90 24.57 3.87
CA ASP A 13 -7.11 24.58 4.68
C ASP A 13 -6.87 25.52 5.87
N PRO A 14 -7.43 26.72 5.86
CA PRO A 14 -7.15 27.66 6.94
C PRO A 14 -7.86 27.32 8.25
N VAL A 15 -8.91 26.50 8.18
CA VAL A 15 -9.66 26.14 9.38
C VAL A 15 -8.84 25.19 10.25
N LYS A 16 -8.31 24.14 9.65
CA LYS A 16 -7.47 23.18 10.37
C LYS A 16 -5.99 23.46 10.23
N ARG A 17 -5.64 24.56 9.54
CA ARG A 17 -4.27 25.05 9.39
C ARG A 17 -3.33 23.98 8.84
N ARG A 18 -3.76 23.37 7.75
CA ARG A 18 -3.02 22.25 7.14
C ARG A 18 -3.02 22.39 5.61
N ARG A 19 -2.03 21.79 4.98
CA ARG A 19 -1.97 21.72 3.52
C ARG A 19 -2.48 20.34 3.10
N ILE A 20 -3.35 20.33 2.13
CA ILE A 20 -3.94 19.10 1.61
C ILE A 20 -3.49 18.93 0.17
N MET A 21 -3.10 17.71 -0.19
CA MET A 21 -2.62 17.38 -1.52
C MET A 21 -3.45 16.24 -2.09
N MET A 22 -3.72 16.31 -3.39
CA MET A 22 -4.36 15.25 -4.16
C MET A 22 -3.64 15.13 -5.49
N GLY A 23 -3.71 13.95 -6.08
CA GLY A 23 -3.16 13.68 -7.39
C GLY A 23 -3.89 12.49 -8.00
N TYR A 24 -3.38 11.97 -9.10
CA TYR A 24 -3.92 10.73 -9.62
C TYR A 24 -2.81 9.69 -9.73
N VAL A 25 -3.20 8.44 -9.70
CA VAL A 25 -2.28 7.32 -9.86
C VAL A 25 -2.51 6.74 -11.25
N GLY A 26 -1.50 6.88 -12.09
CA GLY A 26 -1.58 6.39 -13.46
C GLY A 26 -1.53 4.88 -13.50
N GLU A 27 -2.29 4.31 -14.43
CA GLU A 27 -2.24 2.87 -14.68
C GLU A 27 -0.97 2.52 -15.45
N VAL A 28 -0.55 1.28 -15.28
CA VAL A 28 0.60 0.75 -16.05
C VAL A 28 0.14 -0.25 -17.11
N ASP A 29 -1.18 -0.45 -17.25
CA ASP A 29 -1.76 -1.31 -18.27
C ASP A 29 -1.67 -0.68 -19.66
N SER A 30 -2.11 -1.43 -20.63
CA SER A 30 -2.24 -0.95 -22.00
C SER A 30 -3.56 -0.22 -22.22
N UNK A 31 -3.61 0.45 -23.04
CA UNK A 31 -4.71 1.07 -23.40
C UNK A 31 -5.84 0.23 -23.66
N GLN A 32 -5.52 -0.89 -24.33
CA GLN A 32 -6.58 -1.88 -24.59
C GLN A 32 -7.21 -2.34 -23.28
N ALA A 33 -6.40 -2.55 -22.26
CA ALA A 33 -6.89 -2.95 -20.94
C ALA A 33 -7.77 -1.86 -20.33
N ASP A 34 -7.38 -0.61 -20.47
CA ASP A 34 -8.19 0.51 -19.96
C ASP A 34 -9.56 0.55 -20.65
N VAL A 35 -9.56 0.35 -21.95
CA VAL A 35 -10.83 0.32 -22.70
C VAL A 35 -11.68 -0.86 -22.25
N ALA A 36 -11.06 -2.03 -22.05
CA ALA A 36 -11.78 -3.23 -21.65
C ALA A 36 -12.43 -3.09 -20.27
N LYS A 37 -11.74 -2.47 -19.32
CA LYS A 37 -12.29 -2.29 -17.98
C LYS A 37 -13.16 -1.04 -17.85
N GLY A 38 -13.10 -0.13 -18.83
CA GLY A 38 -13.96 1.04 -18.87
C GLY A 38 -13.48 2.23 -18.05
N TRP A 39 -12.25 2.21 -17.59
CA TRP A 39 -11.68 3.34 -16.83
C TRP A 39 -10.16 3.31 -16.91
N ALA A 40 -9.54 4.44 -16.61
CA ALA A 40 -8.08 4.56 -16.53
C ALA A 40 -7.72 5.51 -15.41
N SER A 41 -6.75 5.12 -14.63
CA SER A 41 -6.22 5.89 -13.51
C SER A 41 -7.24 6.06 -12.39
N ILE A 42 -6.75 6.31 -11.21
CA ILE A 42 -7.59 6.56 -10.03
C ILE A 42 -7.11 7.83 -9.35
N GLN A 43 -8.03 8.53 -8.73
CA GLN A 43 -7.68 9.70 -7.94
C GLN A 43 -7.14 9.27 -6.59
N SER A 44 -6.08 9.91 -6.13
CA SER A 44 -5.51 9.59 -4.83
C SER A 44 -6.44 10.03 -3.71
N VAL A 45 -6.35 9.35 -2.59
CA VAL A 45 -6.97 9.81 -1.36
C VAL A 45 -6.33 11.16 -0.98
N PRO A 46 -7.12 12.16 -0.56
CA PRO A 46 -6.53 13.42 -0.10
C PRO A 46 -5.65 13.20 1.13
N ARG A 47 -4.51 13.88 1.15
CA ARG A 47 -3.50 13.71 2.20
C ARG A 47 -3.08 15.05 2.75
N THR A 48 -2.87 15.10 4.06
CA THR A 48 -2.18 16.23 4.66
C THR A 48 -0.69 16.14 4.33
N VAL A 49 -0.08 17.31 4.15
CA VAL A 49 1.36 17.42 3.91
C VAL A 49 1.96 18.19 5.07
N ALA A 50 2.92 17.59 5.74
CA ALA A 50 3.60 18.22 6.87
C ALA A 50 5.10 18.00 6.77
N LEU A 51 5.86 18.89 7.35
CA LEU A 51 7.30 18.71 7.47
C LEU A 51 7.58 17.66 8.55
N ASP A 52 8.47 16.75 8.25
CA ASP A 52 8.92 15.77 9.24
C ASP A 52 9.89 16.48 10.21
N GLU A 53 9.43 16.65 11.43
CA GLU A 53 10.21 17.38 12.45
C GLU A 53 11.51 16.65 12.81
N LYS A 54 11.58 15.35 12.59
CA LYS A 54 12.80 14.59 12.88
C LYS A 54 13.89 14.86 11.86
N THR A 55 13.55 14.77 10.59
CA THR A 55 14.52 14.96 9.53
C THR A 55 14.68 16.41 9.13
N ARG A 56 13.63 17.20 9.25
CA ARG A 56 13.54 18.63 8.86
C ARG A 56 13.81 18.83 7.36
N THR A 57 13.81 17.76 6.61
CA THR A 57 14.03 17.80 5.16
C THR A 57 12.96 16.98 4.40
N ASN A 58 12.34 16.03 5.09
CA ASN A 58 11.36 15.16 4.46
C ASN A 58 9.95 15.67 4.69
N LEU A 59 9.04 15.25 3.82
CA LEU A 59 7.61 15.52 3.98
C LEU A 59 6.90 14.26 4.45
N LEU A 60 5.99 14.43 5.37
CA LEU A 60 5.07 13.39 5.79
C LEU A 60 3.77 13.58 5.04
N LEU A 61 3.27 12.50 4.47
CA LEU A 61 2.00 12.47 3.75
C LEU A 61 1.11 11.46 4.43
N TRP A 62 -0.05 11.92 4.92
CA TRP A 62 -0.96 11.03 5.64
C TRP A 62 -2.39 11.32 5.18
N PRO A 63 -3.23 10.31 5.00
CA PRO A 63 -4.62 10.55 4.61
C PRO A 63 -5.30 11.53 5.57
N VAL A 64 -6.15 12.39 5.01
CA VAL A 64 -6.87 13.34 5.87
C VAL A 64 -7.81 12.58 6.81
N GLU A 65 -7.97 13.09 8.02
CA GLU A 65 -8.77 12.43 9.04
C GLU A 65 -10.24 12.25 8.63
N GLU A 66 -10.71 13.07 7.70
CA GLU A 66 -12.08 12.97 7.20
C GLU A 66 -12.37 11.63 6.52
N ILE A 67 -11.33 10.94 6.03
CA ILE A 67 -11.51 9.60 5.46
C ILE A 67 -12.12 8.64 6.50
N GLU A 68 -11.80 8.85 7.76
CA GLU A 68 -12.31 7.98 8.82
C GLU A 68 -13.83 8.03 8.95
N THR A 69 -14.46 9.12 8.48
CA THR A 69 -15.92 9.23 8.52
C THR A 69 -16.59 8.25 7.53
N LEU A 70 -15.83 7.67 6.62
CA LEU A 70 -16.34 6.68 5.67
C LEU A 70 -16.34 5.27 6.26
N ARG A 71 -15.70 5.08 7.41
CA ARG A 71 -15.64 3.77 8.06
C ARG A 71 -17.01 3.43 8.64
N LEU A 72 -17.51 2.23 8.32
CA LEU A 72 -18.82 1.78 8.77
C LEU A 72 -18.69 0.68 9.82
N ASN A 73 -18.13 -0.44 9.43
CA ASN A 73 -17.99 -1.60 10.28
C ASN A 73 -16.53 -2.01 10.34
N ALA A 74 -16.13 -2.55 11.47
CA ALA A 74 -14.75 -3.02 11.63
C ALA A 74 -14.72 -4.51 11.91
N THR A 75 -13.73 -5.17 11.36
CA THR A 75 -13.35 -6.53 11.74
C THR A 75 -11.97 -6.43 12.38
N GLU A 76 -11.88 -6.80 13.64
CA GLU A 76 -10.61 -6.77 14.35
C GLU A 76 -10.10 -8.18 14.52
N LEU A 77 -8.82 -8.36 14.27
CA LEU A 77 -8.13 -9.63 14.42
C LEU A 77 -6.84 -9.36 15.21
N SER A 78 -6.56 -10.20 16.17
CA SER A 78 -5.36 -10.05 16.98
C SER A 78 -4.65 -11.40 17.13
N ASP A 79 -3.38 -11.30 17.38
CA ASP A 79 -2.52 -12.44 17.73
C ASP A 79 -2.57 -13.57 16.67
N ILE A 80 -2.59 -13.16 15.40
CA ILE A 80 -2.51 -14.10 14.30
C ILE A 80 -1.05 -14.44 14.05
N THR A 81 -0.73 -15.73 14.12
CA THR A 81 0.59 -16.19 13.76
C THR A 81 0.59 -16.67 12.32
N ILE A 82 1.48 -16.13 11.52
CA ILE A 82 1.60 -16.50 10.11
C ILE A 82 2.93 -17.24 9.93
N GLU A 83 2.82 -18.52 9.59
CA GLU A 83 4.00 -19.35 9.37
C GLU A 83 4.63 -19.06 8.02
N THR A 84 5.91 -19.38 7.91
CA THR A 84 6.64 -19.19 6.64
C THR A 84 5.93 -19.91 5.50
N GLY A 85 5.72 -19.19 4.42
CA GLY A 85 5.07 -19.74 3.22
C GLY A 85 3.56 -19.89 3.33
N SER A 86 2.95 -19.40 4.41
CA SER A 86 1.51 -19.51 4.59
C SER A 86 0.82 -18.19 4.28
N VAL A 87 -0.48 -18.28 4.03
CA VAL A 87 -1.35 -17.10 3.83
C VAL A 87 -2.55 -17.27 4.75
N PHE A 88 -2.82 -16.25 5.53
CA PHE A 88 -4.02 -16.21 6.38
C PHE A 88 -5.10 -15.42 5.64
N HIS A 89 -6.25 -16.04 5.43
CA HIS A 89 -7.37 -15.41 4.76
C HIS A 89 -8.21 -14.66 5.78
N VAL A 90 -8.25 -13.34 5.66
CA VAL A 90 -9.07 -12.51 6.53
C VAL A 90 -10.55 -12.74 6.18
N PRO A 91 -11.39 -13.14 7.15
CA PRO A 91 -12.80 -13.48 6.85
C PRO A 91 -13.64 -12.21 6.71
N LEU A 92 -13.64 -11.61 5.54
CA LEU A 92 -14.43 -10.42 5.24
C LEU A 92 -15.66 -10.82 4.44
N ARG A 93 -16.79 -10.19 4.75
CA ARG A 93 -18.02 -10.38 3.99
C ARG A 93 -18.02 -9.60 2.69
N GLN A 94 -17.33 -8.47 2.71
CA GLN A 94 -17.28 -7.55 1.59
C GLN A 94 -15.90 -6.91 1.59
N ALA A 95 -15.27 -6.85 0.44
CA ALA A 95 -13.89 -6.40 0.36
C ALA A 95 -13.63 -5.42 -0.79
N ASP A 96 -14.69 -4.84 -1.33
CA ASP A 96 -14.58 -3.91 -2.45
C ASP A 96 -14.27 -2.48 -2.00
N GLN A 97 -14.48 -2.16 -0.73
CA GLN A 97 -14.13 -0.86 -0.16
C GLN A 97 -13.58 -1.09 1.24
N LEU A 98 -12.28 -0.94 1.41
CA LEU A 98 -11.62 -1.25 2.67
C LEU A 98 -10.69 -0.13 3.10
N ASP A 99 -10.62 0.09 4.40
CA ASP A 99 -9.56 0.84 5.06
C ASP A 99 -8.87 -0.18 5.99
N ILE A 100 -7.61 -0.44 5.76
CA ILE A 100 -6.91 -1.53 6.45
C ILE A 100 -5.78 -0.96 7.29
N GLU A 101 -5.80 -1.29 8.57
CA GLU A 101 -4.68 -1.00 9.48
C GLU A 101 -4.11 -2.33 9.95
N ALA A 102 -2.81 -2.51 9.80
CA ALA A 102 -2.16 -3.77 10.17
C ALA A 102 -0.82 -3.51 10.83
N SER A 103 -0.55 -4.26 11.89
CA SER A 103 0.74 -4.22 12.57
C SER A 103 1.36 -5.61 12.54
N PHE A 104 2.61 -5.68 12.13
CA PHE A 104 3.34 -6.93 12.06
C PHE A 104 4.47 -6.91 13.09
N ARG A 105 4.51 -7.95 13.90
CA ARG A 105 5.62 -8.14 14.84
C ARG A 105 6.57 -9.18 14.26
N LEU A 106 7.81 -8.79 14.06
CA LEU A 106 8.82 -9.66 13.50
C LEU A 106 9.70 -10.18 14.62
N ASP A 107 10.16 -11.41 14.47
CA ASP A 107 11.12 -12.00 15.41
C ASP A 107 12.45 -11.24 15.31
N ALA A 108 13.01 -10.88 16.46
CA ALA A 108 14.26 -10.14 16.49
C ALA A 108 15.41 -10.94 15.85
N SER A 109 15.39 -12.26 15.98
CA SER A 109 16.41 -13.10 15.35
C SER A 109 16.31 -13.04 13.82
N ALA A 110 15.10 -12.97 13.29
CA ALA A 110 14.91 -12.84 11.84
C ALA A 110 15.42 -11.49 11.34
N ILE A 111 15.22 -10.44 12.14
CA ILE A 111 15.72 -9.11 11.77
C ILE A 111 17.24 -9.07 11.77
N THR A 112 17.87 -9.65 12.77
CA THR A 112 19.33 -9.66 12.83
C THR A 112 19.98 -10.54 11.76
N ALA A 113 19.22 -11.51 11.24
CA ALA A 113 19.71 -12.36 10.16
C ALA A 113 19.54 -11.72 8.78
N LEU A 114 19.01 -10.51 8.71
CA LEU A 114 18.83 -9.83 7.42
C LEU A 114 20.18 -9.51 6.79
N ASN A 115 20.39 -10.03 5.61
CA ASN A 115 21.54 -9.63 4.80
C ASN A 115 21.09 -8.57 3.81
N UNK A 116 21.75 -7.68 3.60
CA UNK A 116 21.43 -6.77 2.78
C UNK A 116 21.11 -7.37 1.52
N ALA A 117 20.25 -7.04 1.07
CA ALA A 117 19.88 -7.48 -0.25
C ALA A 117 20.83 -6.87 -1.28
N ASP A 118 21.46 -7.70 -2.02
CA ASP A 118 22.34 -7.25 -3.10
C ASP A 118 21.54 -6.54 -4.20
N ILE A 119 20.25 -6.79 -4.25
CA ILE A 119 19.37 -6.23 -5.27
C ILE A 119 18.40 -5.30 -4.56
N GLY A 120 18.44 -4.03 -4.90
CA GLY A 120 17.50 -3.06 -4.37
C GLY A 120 16.08 -3.35 -4.84
N TYR A 121 15.10 -2.87 -4.11
CA TYR A 121 13.72 -3.03 -4.49
C TYR A 121 13.45 -2.30 -5.81
N ASN A 122 12.82 -3.00 -6.73
CA ASN A 122 12.46 -2.44 -8.03
C ASN A 122 10.99 -2.78 -8.28
N CYS A 123 10.16 -1.75 -8.40
CA CYS A 123 8.73 -1.91 -8.58
C CYS A 123 8.38 -2.63 -9.89
N SER A 124 9.25 -2.50 -10.89
CA SER A 124 9.00 -3.16 -12.18
C SER A 124 9.43 -4.62 -12.19
N SER A 125 10.16 -5.05 -11.19
CA SER A 125 10.58 -6.45 -11.07
C SER A 125 9.86 -7.10 -9.91
N SER A 126 8.55 -7.19 -10.02
CA SER A 126 7.73 -7.82 -9.00
C SER A 126 7.89 -9.34 -8.97
N GLY A 127 8.83 -9.86 -9.72
CA GLY A 127 9.09 -11.30 -9.84
C GLY A 127 9.51 -12.01 -8.58
N GLY A 128 8.89 -11.63 -7.50
CA GLY A 128 9.05 -12.33 -6.25
C GLY A 128 10.14 -11.77 -5.37
N ALA A 129 10.17 -12.28 -4.19
CA ALA A 129 11.09 -11.85 -3.16
C ALA A 129 12.30 -12.77 -3.04
N ALA A 130 12.54 -13.61 -4.04
CA ALA A 130 13.71 -14.46 -4.03
C ALA A 130 14.96 -13.58 -3.91
N SER A 131 15.84 -13.94 -3.02
CA SER A 131 17.10 -13.24 -2.79
C SER A 131 16.97 -11.84 -2.19
N ARG A 132 15.86 -11.55 -1.53
CA ARG A 132 15.66 -10.25 -0.88
C ARG A 132 15.94 -10.28 0.61
N GLY A 133 16.90 -11.05 1.01
CA GLY A 133 17.31 -11.12 2.41
C GLY A 133 16.68 -12.30 3.12
N GLY A 134 17.07 -12.48 4.36
CA GLY A 134 16.69 -13.65 5.12
C GLY A 134 15.25 -13.69 5.56
N LEU A 135 14.61 -12.54 5.69
CA LEU A 135 13.23 -12.49 6.18
C LEU A 135 12.21 -12.88 5.13
N GLY A 136 12.49 -12.56 3.87
CA GLY A 136 11.51 -12.81 2.80
C GLY A 136 10.36 -11.81 2.84
N PRO A 137 9.39 -11.94 1.92
CA PRO A 137 8.26 -11.02 1.87
C PRO A 137 7.22 -11.35 2.93
N PHE A 138 6.67 -10.32 3.53
CA PHE A 138 5.50 -10.42 4.40
C PHE A 138 4.67 -9.17 4.22
N GLY A 139 3.40 -9.25 4.55
CA GLY A 139 2.53 -8.09 4.43
C GLY A 139 1.11 -8.49 4.08
N LEU A 140 0.43 -7.59 3.38
CA LEU A 140 -0.95 -7.78 2.97
C LEU A 140 -1.01 -8.11 1.49
N ILE A 141 -1.86 -9.06 1.15
CA ILE A 141 -2.19 -9.36 -0.23
C ILE A 141 -3.64 -8.90 -0.44
N VAL A 142 -3.85 -8.03 -1.40
CA VAL A 142 -5.19 -7.53 -1.74
C VAL A 142 -5.46 -7.81 -3.21
N LEU A 143 -6.74 -8.03 -3.53
CA LEU A 143 -7.17 -8.33 -4.90
C LEU A 143 -6.44 -9.54 -5.50
N ALA A 144 -6.25 -10.57 -4.68
CA ALA A 144 -5.53 -11.77 -5.10
C ALA A 144 -6.54 -12.84 -5.57
N SER A 145 -6.09 -13.57 -6.58
CA SER A 145 -6.85 -14.72 -7.05
C SER A 145 -6.72 -15.93 -6.10
N UNK A 146 -7.41 -16.66 -6.29
CA UNK A 146 -7.47 -17.73 -5.44
C UNK A 146 -6.30 -18.56 -5.41
N ASP A 147 -5.71 -18.64 -6.50
CA ASP A 147 -4.47 -19.39 -6.61
C ASP A 147 -3.30 -18.73 -5.84
N ARG A 148 -3.58 -17.73 -5.10
CA ARG A 148 -2.63 -16.99 -4.26
C ARG A 148 -1.58 -16.21 -5.04
N CYS A 149 -1.73 -16.16 -6.33
CA CYS A 149 -0.90 -15.28 -7.15
C CYS A 149 -1.72 -14.04 -7.44
N GLY A 150 -1.22 -12.90 -7.04
CA GLY A 150 -1.82 -11.66 -7.52
C GLY A 150 -1.77 -11.71 -9.03
N GLU A 151 -2.89 -11.45 -9.66
CA GLU A 151 -2.93 -11.44 -11.11
C GLU A 151 -1.93 -10.40 -11.62
N GLN A 152 -0.79 -10.87 -12.04
CA GLN A 152 0.04 -10.04 -12.88
C GLN A 152 -0.61 -10.08 -14.26
N THR A 153 -1.49 -9.13 -14.50
CA THR A 153 -1.93 -8.91 -15.86
C THR A 153 -0.75 -8.31 -16.60
N GLY A 154 0.19 -9.16 -16.91
CA GLY A 154 1.25 -8.80 -17.81
C GLY A 154 0.79 -9.11 -19.21
N GLY A 155 0.54 -8.10 -19.96
CA GLY A 155 0.41 -8.20 -21.38
C GLY A 155 1.51 -7.42 -22.01
#